data_73901e3e8ba2f5eab58da879fb004acc
#
_entry.id   73901e3e8ba2f5eab58da879fb004acc
#
_cell.length_a   1.000
_cell.length_b   1.000
_cell.length_c   1.000
_cell.angle_alpha   90.00
_cell.angle_beta   90.00
_cell.angle_gamma   90.00
#
_symmetry.space_group_name_H-M   'P 1'
#
loop_
_entity.id
_entity.type
_entity.pdbx_description
1 polymer ?
#
loop_
_entity_poly.entity_id
_entity_poly.type
_entity_poly.pdbx_seq_one_letter_code
_entity_poly.pdbx_strand_id
1 'polypeptide(L)'
;ALIFFLSSINFIFADNHLSKIENLKSENYSTTVYFSTDPKVGYLDLEIEFDTAPRDIKLLLIASLNDEKFQTYALSSKQNPKVYKCVFDLEKSGLWDFEMTITDSSGKEESLNFQINLLDRNRETSPFSISFYLFSIIFLAIFLGPLYIFRKNIFKPAESKK
;
A
#
# COMPACT_ATOMS: atom_id res chain seq x y z
N ALA A 1 -10.59 39.45 -6.64
CA ALA A 1 -10.52 38.83 -5.31
C ALA A 1 -10.74 37.31 -5.37
N LEU A 2 -10.08 36.60 -6.30
CA LEU A 2 -10.24 35.12 -6.44
C LEU A 2 -8.91 34.39 -6.58
N ILE A 3 -7.82 34.90 -6.04
CA ILE A 3 -6.47 34.34 -6.25
C ILE A 3 -5.80 33.86 -4.93
N PHE A 4 -6.48 33.86 -3.80
CA PHE A 4 -5.84 33.56 -2.51
C PHE A 4 -6.27 32.25 -1.82
N PHE A 5 -6.74 31.25 -2.56
CA PHE A 5 -7.17 29.98 -1.95
C PHE A 5 -6.36 28.74 -2.38
N LEU A 6 -5.17 28.94 -2.95
CA LEU A 6 -4.36 27.81 -3.48
C LEU A 6 -3.02 27.59 -2.74
N SER A 7 -2.84 28.12 -1.54
CA SER A 7 -1.52 28.07 -0.86
C SER A 7 -1.47 27.30 0.44
N SER A 8 -2.26 26.26 0.62
CA SER A 8 -2.07 25.36 1.78
C SER A 8 -2.45 23.92 1.48
N ILE A 9 -1.94 23.39 0.35
CA ILE A 9 -1.82 21.93 0.25
C ILE A 9 -0.55 21.60 1.02
N ASN A 10 -0.69 21.38 2.31
CA ASN A 10 0.32 20.68 3.08
C ASN A 10 0.37 19.26 2.51
N PHE A 11 1.41 18.96 1.75
CA PHE A 11 1.81 17.59 1.49
C PHE A 11 2.17 16.99 2.85
N ILE A 12 1.22 16.30 3.46
CA ILE A 12 1.51 15.39 4.56
C ILE A 12 2.35 14.30 3.89
N PHE A 13 3.67 14.40 4.01
CA PHE A 13 4.53 13.25 3.82
C PHE A 13 4.08 12.24 4.87
N ALA A 14 3.44 11.17 4.42
CA ALA A 14 3.17 10.04 5.28
C ALA A 14 4.54 9.56 5.76
N ASP A 15 4.84 9.80 7.03
CA ASP A 15 5.98 9.23 7.70
C ASP A 15 5.72 7.72 7.69
N ASN A 16 6.42 7.02 6.81
CA ASN A 16 6.30 5.56 6.72
C ASN A 16 6.91 4.99 7.99
N HIS A 17 6.09 4.88 9.04
CA HIS A 17 6.48 4.11 10.21
C HIS A 17 6.72 2.67 9.77
N LEU A 18 7.99 2.29 9.78
CA LEU A 18 8.41 0.92 9.52
C LEU A 18 8.38 0.15 10.83
N SER A 19 7.73 -1.00 10.81
CA SER A 19 7.89 -2.04 11.82
C SER A 19 9.13 -2.85 11.50
N LYS A 20 9.72 -3.45 12.53
CA LYS A 20 10.92 -4.29 12.38
C LYS A 20 10.84 -5.54 13.23
N ILE A 21 11.43 -6.61 12.70
CA ILE A 21 11.73 -7.84 13.44
C ILE A 21 13.25 -7.88 13.57
N GLU A 22 13.72 -7.71 14.81
CA GLU A 22 15.15 -7.62 15.11
C GLU A 22 15.74 -8.98 15.45
N ASN A 23 17.07 -9.08 15.31
CA ASN A 23 17.87 -10.18 15.83
C ASN A 23 17.51 -11.57 15.27
N LEU A 24 17.09 -11.64 14.02
CA LEU A 24 17.03 -12.92 13.34
C LEU A 24 18.44 -13.41 13.12
N LYS A 25 18.82 -14.51 13.79
CA LYS A 25 20.19 -15.05 13.76
C LYS A 25 20.22 -16.47 13.24
N SER A 26 21.15 -16.72 12.34
CA SER A 26 21.60 -18.06 11.97
C SER A 26 23.05 -18.27 12.47
N GLU A 27 23.72 -19.31 12.01
CA GLU A 27 25.12 -19.55 12.43
C GLU A 27 26.06 -18.41 12.01
N ASN A 28 25.89 -17.88 10.79
CA ASN A 28 26.82 -16.91 10.20
C ASN A 28 26.21 -15.54 9.94
N TYR A 29 24.88 -15.41 10.01
CA TYR A 29 24.19 -14.18 9.65
C TYR A 29 23.32 -13.65 10.78
N SER A 30 23.34 -12.35 10.95
CA SER A 30 22.41 -11.59 11.81
C SER A 30 21.72 -10.55 10.96
N THR A 31 20.39 -10.54 11.02
CA THR A 31 19.56 -9.71 10.15
C THR A 31 18.43 -9.04 10.91
N THR A 32 17.99 -7.91 10.39
CA THR A 32 16.76 -7.20 10.80
C THR A 32 15.86 -7.08 9.59
N VAL A 33 14.59 -7.45 9.75
CA VAL A 33 13.58 -7.32 8.69
C VAL A 33 12.69 -6.12 8.98
N TYR A 34 12.55 -5.22 8.01
CA TYR A 34 11.69 -4.05 8.05
C TYR A 34 10.49 -4.22 7.13
N PHE A 35 9.33 -3.75 7.55
CA PHE A 35 8.09 -3.73 6.77
C PHE A 35 7.17 -2.61 7.28
N SER A 36 6.06 -2.31 6.60
CA SER A 36 5.11 -1.29 7.04
C SER A 36 4.49 -1.63 8.40
N THR A 37 4.22 -0.62 9.24
CA THR A 37 3.70 -0.82 10.62
C THR A 37 2.35 -1.54 10.66
N ASP A 38 1.47 -1.26 9.68
CA ASP A 38 0.17 -1.92 9.55
C ASP A 38 0.09 -2.60 8.18
N PRO A 39 0.77 -3.76 8.00
CA PRO A 39 0.79 -4.42 6.71
C PRO A 39 -0.61 -4.93 6.37
N LYS A 40 -1.09 -4.58 5.19
CA LYS A 40 -2.41 -4.96 4.68
C LYS A 40 -2.26 -5.86 3.47
N VAL A 41 -3.29 -6.64 3.19
CA VAL A 41 -3.38 -7.44 1.95
C VAL A 41 -3.08 -6.59 0.71
N GLY A 42 -2.35 -7.15 -0.21
CA GLY A 42 -1.80 -6.52 -1.40
C GLY A 42 -0.28 -6.59 -1.41
N TYR A 43 0.36 -5.49 -1.81
CA TYR A 43 1.82 -5.44 -1.89
C TYR A 43 2.45 -5.27 -0.49
N LEU A 44 3.29 -6.23 -0.13
CA LEU A 44 4.12 -6.21 1.08
C LEU A 44 5.57 -6.04 0.67
N ASP A 45 6.12 -4.85 0.96
CA ASP A 45 7.53 -4.55 0.78
C ASP A 45 8.31 -5.01 2.00
N LEU A 46 9.35 -5.81 1.78
CA LEU A 46 10.28 -6.26 2.82
C LEU A 46 11.68 -5.74 2.52
N GLU A 47 12.30 -5.16 3.54
CA GLU A 47 13.71 -4.80 3.54
C GLU A 47 14.43 -5.65 4.58
N ILE A 48 15.44 -6.39 4.17
CA ILE A 48 16.27 -7.24 5.01
C ILE A 48 17.66 -6.60 5.13
N GLU A 49 18.00 -6.13 6.32
CA GLU A 49 19.29 -5.54 6.60
C GLU A 49 20.19 -6.54 7.33
N PHE A 50 21.37 -6.77 6.80
CA PHE A 50 22.42 -7.57 7.43
C PHE A 50 23.33 -6.68 8.27
N ASP A 51 23.75 -7.14 9.45
CA ASP A 51 24.71 -6.41 10.30
C ASP A 51 26.02 -6.19 9.56
N THR A 52 26.47 -7.19 8.80
CA THR A 52 27.63 -7.12 7.92
C THR A 52 27.23 -7.43 6.49
N ALA A 53 27.77 -6.67 5.53
CA ALA A 53 27.47 -6.92 4.12
C ALA A 53 27.90 -8.34 3.71
N PRO A 54 26.95 -9.22 3.36
CA PRO A 54 27.29 -10.56 2.91
C PRO A 54 27.92 -10.50 1.51
N ARG A 55 28.77 -11.49 1.20
CA ARG A 55 29.40 -11.58 -0.13
C ARG A 55 28.73 -12.69 -0.92
N ASP A 56 28.30 -12.36 -2.14
CA ASP A 56 27.82 -13.33 -3.14
C ASP A 56 26.78 -14.33 -2.60
N ILE A 57 25.73 -13.81 -1.93
CA ILE A 57 24.63 -14.63 -1.45
C ILE A 57 23.43 -14.54 -2.39
N LYS A 58 22.62 -15.59 -2.37
CA LYS A 58 21.25 -15.60 -2.88
C LYS A 58 20.30 -15.65 -1.70
N LEU A 59 19.32 -14.77 -1.70
CA LEU A 59 18.33 -14.67 -0.64
C LEU A 59 16.95 -15.01 -1.21
N LEU A 60 16.45 -16.19 -0.87
CA LEU A 60 15.12 -16.67 -1.24
C LEU A 60 14.18 -16.49 -0.06
N LEU A 61 13.03 -15.85 -0.28
CA LEU A 61 11.96 -15.78 0.70
C LEU A 61 10.74 -16.56 0.21
N ILE A 62 10.17 -17.32 1.13
CA ILE A 62 8.93 -18.09 0.94
C ILE A 62 7.93 -17.59 1.98
N ALA A 63 6.77 -17.08 1.53
CA ALA A 63 5.65 -16.73 2.36
C ALA A 63 4.60 -17.84 2.27
N SER A 64 4.08 -18.32 3.41
CA SER A 64 3.07 -19.38 3.45
C SER A 64 1.93 -19.04 4.40
N LEU A 65 0.70 -19.33 3.96
CA LEU A 65 -0.52 -19.25 4.77
C LEU A 65 -1.45 -20.40 4.36
N ASN A 66 -1.70 -21.33 5.27
CA ASN A 66 -2.43 -22.58 5.00
C ASN A 66 -1.82 -23.33 3.80
N ASP A 67 -2.58 -23.48 2.71
CA ASP A 67 -2.15 -24.19 1.49
C ASP A 67 -1.49 -23.27 0.45
N GLU A 68 -1.44 -21.96 0.69
CA GLU A 68 -0.84 -21.00 -0.24
C GLU A 68 0.64 -20.79 0.06
N LYS A 69 1.43 -20.76 -1.01
CA LYS A 69 2.87 -20.47 -0.93
C LYS A 69 3.27 -19.53 -2.07
N PHE A 70 3.97 -18.49 -1.71
CA PHE A 70 4.58 -17.54 -2.64
C PHE A 70 6.07 -17.49 -2.39
N GLN A 71 6.86 -17.33 -3.44
CA GLN A 71 8.31 -17.22 -3.30
C GLN A 71 8.85 -16.08 -4.15
N THR A 72 9.88 -15.41 -3.63
CA THR A 72 10.58 -14.35 -4.33
C THR A 72 12.04 -14.28 -3.90
N TYR A 73 12.90 -13.73 -4.77
CA TYR A 73 14.27 -13.43 -4.41
C TYR A 73 14.39 -11.98 -3.97
N ALA A 74 15.06 -11.76 -2.84
CA ALA A 74 15.46 -10.42 -2.45
C ALA A 74 16.76 -10.02 -3.13
N LEU A 75 16.81 -8.77 -3.57
CA LEU A 75 17.93 -8.22 -4.32
C LEU A 75 18.52 -7.03 -3.57
N SER A 76 19.84 -6.95 -3.53
CA SER A 76 20.57 -5.80 -3.02
C SER A 76 20.99 -4.86 -4.15
N SER A 77 21.16 -3.59 -3.81
CA SER A 77 21.76 -2.63 -4.74
C SER A 77 23.28 -2.53 -4.51
N LYS A 78 24.01 -2.12 -5.55
CA LYS A 78 25.45 -1.87 -5.43
C LYS A 78 25.77 -0.73 -4.44
N GLN A 79 24.84 0.22 -4.27
CA GLN A 79 25.01 1.35 -3.35
C GLN A 79 24.81 0.94 -1.89
N ASN A 80 23.96 -0.07 -1.64
CA ASN A 80 23.72 -0.58 -0.29
C ASN A 80 23.73 -2.11 -0.28
N PRO A 81 24.92 -2.75 -0.24
CA PRO A 81 25.03 -4.20 -0.30
C PRO A 81 24.58 -4.92 0.98
N LYS A 82 24.29 -4.17 2.04
CA LYS A 82 23.76 -4.73 3.29
C LYS A 82 22.24 -4.92 3.26
N VAL A 83 21.53 -4.18 2.41
CA VAL A 83 20.08 -4.16 2.36
C VAL A 83 19.58 -4.89 1.14
N TYR A 84 18.77 -5.91 1.38
CA TYR A 84 18.07 -6.69 0.37
C TYR A 84 16.59 -6.34 0.40
N LYS A 85 15.98 -6.17 -0.77
CA LYS A 85 14.57 -5.81 -0.91
C LYS A 85 13.82 -6.83 -1.74
N CYS A 86 12.61 -7.14 -1.32
CA CYS A 86 11.68 -7.93 -2.10
C CYS A 86 10.23 -7.46 -1.86
N VAL A 87 9.36 -7.87 -2.76
CA VAL A 87 7.93 -7.54 -2.72
C VAL A 87 7.13 -8.83 -2.87
N PHE A 88 6.12 -8.98 -2.04
CA PHE A 88 5.09 -10.00 -2.17
C PHE A 88 3.76 -9.35 -2.53
N ASP A 89 2.95 -10.04 -3.32
CA ASP A 89 1.54 -9.70 -3.56
C ASP A 89 0.68 -10.77 -2.87
N LEU A 90 0.17 -10.43 -1.68
CA LEU A 90 -0.55 -11.35 -0.79
C LEU A 90 -2.00 -10.91 -0.65
N GLU A 91 -2.91 -11.71 -1.16
CA GLU A 91 -4.33 -11.36 -1.26
C GLU A 91 -5.16 -11.70 -0.01
N LYS A 92 -4.61 -12.50 0.92
CA LYS A 92 -5.30 -12.95 2.13
C LYS A 92 -4.74 -12.30 3.38
N SER A 93 -5.62 -11.89 4.27
CA SER A 93 -5.27 -11.47 5.63
C SER A 93 -4.98 -12.69 6.53
N GLY A 94 -4.20 -12.47 7.56
CA GLY A 94 -3.85 -13.50 8.53
C GLY A 94 -2.37 -13.49 8.88
N LEU A 95 -1.99 -14.46 9.70
CA LEU A 95 -0.61 -14.64 10.17
C LEU A 95 0.16 -15.46 9.13
N TRP A 96 0.98 -14.78 8.35
CA TRP A 96 1.83 -15.41 7.35
C TRP A 96 3.16 -15.85 7.95
N ASP A 97 3.55 -17.10 7.64
CA ASP A 97 4.86 -17.65 7.95
C ASP A 97 5.83 -17.34 6.82
N PHE A 98 6.95 -16.73 7.15
CA PHE A 98 8.03 -16.43 6.21
C PHE A 98 9.25 -17.29 6.54
N GLU A 99 9.74 -18.00 5.55
CA GLU A 99 11.01 -18.70 5.56
C GLU A 99 11.99 -17.95 4.65
N MET A 100 13.11 -17.54 5.21
CA MET A 100 14.19 -16.85 4.50
C MET A 100 15.39 -17.77 4.41
N THR A 101 15.70 -18.22 3.21
CA THR A 101 16.86 -19.09 2.93
C THR A 101 17.99 -18.27 2.33
N ILE A 102 19.14 -18.31 3.00
CA ILE A 102 20.38 -17.65 2.59
C ILE A 102 21.29 -18.74 2.03
N THR A 103 21.60 -18.66 0.74
CA THR A 103 22.54 -19.57 0.08
C THR A 103 23.82 -18.81 -0.23
N ASP A 104 24.95 -19.24 0.29
CA ASP A 104 26.24 -18.65 0.02
C ASP A 104 26.86 -19.14 -1.31
N SER A 105 28.02 -18.59 -1.68
CA SER A 105 28.74 -18.99 -2.88
C SER A 105 29.29 -20.43 -2.87
N SER A 106 29.36 -21.05 -1.69
CA SER A 106 29.76 -22.47 -1.52
C SER A 106 28.59 -23.43 -1.68
N GLY A 107 27.34 -22.91 -1.72
CA GLY A 107 26.13 -23.69 -1.74
C GLY A 107 25.63 -24.09 -0.34
N LYS A 108 26.22 -23.57 0.74
CA LYS A 108 25.69 -23.77 2.09
C LYS A 108 24.42 -22.94 2.24
N GLU A 109 23.38 -23.58 2.77
CA GLU A 109 22.08 -22.96 3.04
C GLU A 109 21.86 -22.77 4.54
N GLU A 110 21.36 -21.62 4.91
CA GLU A 110 20.91 -21.29 6.26
C GLU A 110 19.51 -20.70 6.19
N SER A 111 18.59 -21.19 7.04
CA SER A 111 17.20 -20.74 7.05
C SER A 111 16.86 -19.99 8.34
N LEU A 112 16.07 -18.93 8.18
CA LEU A 112 15.55 -18.10 9.25
C LEU A 112 14.03 -17.98 9.06
N ASN A 113 13.27 -18.06 10.16
CA ASN A 113 11.81 -18.00 10.11
C ASN A 113 11.30 -16.80 10.91
N PHE A 114 10.27 -16.16 10.40
CA PHE A 114 9.55 -15.08 11.08
C PHE A 114 8.09 -15.03 10.63
N GLN A 115 7.26 -14.27 11.34
CA GLN A 115 5.85 -14.15 11.04
C GLN A 115 5.44 -12.70 10.92
N ILE A 116 4.52 -12.42 9.99
CA ILE A 116 3.91 -11.11 9.80
C ILE A 116 2.40 -11.29 9.73
N ASN A 117 1.67 -10.55 10.57
CA ASN A 117 0.21 -10.54 10.52
C ASN A 117 -0.28 -9.47 9.54
N LEU A 118 -0.87 -9.92 8.42
CA LEU A 118 -1.47 -9.03 7.41
C LEU A 118 -2.93 -8.73 7.78
N LEU A 119 -3.24 -7.47 7.86
CA LEU A 119 -4.58 -6.98 8.11
C LEU A 119 -5.42 -6.96 6.83
N ASP A 120 -6.74 -7.08 6.98
CA ASP A 120 -7.65 -6.89 5.87
C ASP A 120 -7.49 -5.48 5.28
N ARG A 121 -7.60 -5.40 3.96
CA ARG A 121 -7.70 -4.13 3.29
C ARG A 121 -9.07 -3.52 3.64
N ASN A 122 -9.09 -2.63 4.62
CA ASN A 122 -10.28 -1.81 4.89
C ASN A 122 -10.58 -0.99 3.63
N ARG A 123 -11.31 -1.58 2.70
CA ARG A 123 -12.05 -0.81 1.72
C ARG A 123 -13.16 -0.16 2.53
N GLU A 124 -12.92 1.03 3.04
CA GLU A 124 -14.01 1.91 3.41
C GLU A 124 -14.78 2.22 2.12
N THR A 125 -15.58 1.26 1.68
CA THR A 125 -16.65 1.45 0.72
C THR A 125 -17.77 2.17 1.47
N SER A 126 -17.47 3.35 1.98
CA SER A 126 -18.55 4.27 2.35
C SER A 126 -19.17 4.70 1.03
N PRO A 127 -20.39 4.21 0.67
CA PRO A 127 -21.10 4.70 -0.50
C PRO A 127 -21.41 6.21 -0.36
N PHE A 128 -21.14 6.76 0.81
CA PHE A 128 -21.38 8.15 1.20
C PHE A 128 -20.06 8.88 1.52
N SER A 129 -19.06 8.76 0.68
CA SER A 129 -17.88 9.61 0.81
C SER A 129 -18.30 11.09 0.67
N ILE A 130 -17.62 11.98 1.39
CA ILE A 130 -17.82 13.44 1.27
C ILE A 130 -17.79 13.89 -0.20
N SER A 131 -16.92 13.27 -0.99
CA SER A 131 -16.79 13.50 -2.43
C SER A 131 -18.07 13.16 -3.20
N PHE A 132 -18.80 12.11 -2.82
CA PHE A 132 -20.06 11.74 -3.45
C PHE A 132 -21.14 12.78 -3.17
N TYR A 133 -21.25 13.27 -1.93
CA TYR A 133 -22.19 14.33 -1.58
C TYR A 133 -21.87 15.63 -2.32
N LEU A 134 -20.60 16.00 -2.37
CA LEU A 134 -20.16 17.22 -3.04
C LEU A 134 -20.44 17.15 -4.54
N PHE A 135 -20.16 16.02 -5.17
CA PHE A 135 -20.50 15.76 -6.57
C PHE A 135 -22.01 15.82 -6.80
N SER A 136 -22.81 15.20 -5.92
CA SER A 136 -24.27 15.19 -6.02
C SER A 136 -24.87 16.59 -5.89
N ILE A 137 -24.35 17.43 -5.00
CA ILE A 137 -24.80 18.83 -4.84
C ILE A 137 -24.47 19.64 -6.09
N ILE A 138 -23.26 19.52 -6.63
CA ILE A 138 -22.86 20.21 -7.85
C ILE A 138 -23.72 19.76 -9.03
N PHE A 139 -23.95 18.46 -9.17
CA PHE A 139 -24.80 17.89 -10.21
C PHE A 139 -26.23 18.44 -10.14
N LEU A 140 -26.84 18.43 -8.94
CA LEU A 140 -28.16 19.00 -8.69
C LEU A 140 -28.21 20.50 -9.02
N ALA A 141 -27.20 21.28 -8.66
CA ALA A 141 -27.14 22.69 -8.95
C ALA A 141 -27.08 22.98 -10.46
N ILE A 142 -26.31 22.17 -11.21
CA ILE A 142 -26.19 22.31 -12.67
C ILE A 142 -27.50 21.96 -13.37
N PHE A 143 -28.24 20.95 -12.93
CA PHE A 143 -29.46 20.52 -13.59
C PHE A 143 -30.70 21.27 -13.11
N LEU A 144 -30.85 21.52 -11.82
CA LEU A 144 -32.01 22.20 -11.27
C LEU A 144 -31.92 23.74 -11.37
N GLY A 145 -30.71 24.29 -11.36
CA GLY A 145 -30.48 25.73 -11.49
C GLY A 145 -31.10 26.32 -12.75
N PRO A 146 -30.83 25.83 -13.94
CA PRO A 146 -31.44 26.30 -15.18
C PRO A 146 -32.95 26.10 -15.17
N LEU A 147 -33.47 24.97 -14.68
CA LEU A 147 -34.94 24.74 -14.59
C LEU A 147 -35.60 25.76 -13.68
N TYR A 148 -34.97 26.13 -12.57
CA TYR A 148 -35.51 27.16 -11.68
C TYR A 148 -35.48 28.54 -12.32
N ILE A 149 -34.38 28.92 -12.98
CA ILE A 149 -34.25 30.22 -13.63
C ILE A 149 -35.22 30.35 -14.79
N PHE A 150 -35.40 29.31 -15.61
CA PHE A 150 -36.25 29.33 -16.80
C PHE A 150 -37.71 28.93 -16.56
N ARG A 151 -38.08 28.57 -15.33
CA ARG A 151 -39.46 28.13 -15.00
C ARG A 151 -40.55 29.07 -15.50
N LYS A 152 -40.31 30.39 -15.43
CA LYS A 152 -41.27 31.42 -15.91
C LYS A 152 -41.46 31.40 -17.43
N ASN A 153 -40.51 30.93 -18.19
CA ASN A 153 -40.58 30.84 -19.64
C ASN A 153 -41.19 29.51 -20.09
N ILE A 154 -40.99 28.44 -19.30
CA ILE A 154 -41.51 27.10 -19.62
C ILE A 154 -43.02 27.00 -19.31
N PHE A 155 -43.50 27.70 -18.26
CA PHE A 155 -44.89 27.67 -17.82
C PHE A 155 -45.73 28.89 -18.24
N LYS A 156 -45.29 29.63 -19.29
CA LYS A 156 -46.20 30.63 -19.88
C LYS A 156 -47.29 29.88 -20.66
N PRO A 157 -48.58 30.04 -20.31
CA PRO A 157 -49.63 29.50 -21.14
C PRO A 157 -49.54 30.14 -22.53
N ALA A 158 -49.68 29.31 -23.57
CA ALA A 158 -49.76 29.79 -24.94
C ALA A 158 -50.95 30.74 -25.03
N GLU A 159 -50.73 32.04 -25.19
CA GLU A 159 -51.80 32.99 -25.49
C GLU A 159 -52.48 32.56 -26.78
N SER A 160 -53.71 32.12 -26.65
CA SER A 160 -54.61 31.83 -27.76
C SER A 160 -54.81 33.13 -28.56
N LYS A 161 -54.16 33.22 -29.71
CA LYS A 161 -54.48 34.27 -30.70
C LYS A 161 -55.88 34.01 -31.20
N LYS A 162 -56.83 34.86 -30.76
CA LYS A 162 -58.13 35.04 -31.43
C LYS A 162 -57.96 35.88 -32.65
#